data_0b9eaa0f2fd83824201e5ef72fc07ff1
#
_entry.id   0b9eaa0f2fd83824201e5ef72fc07ff1
#
_cell.length_a   1.000
_cell.length_b   1.000
_cell.length_c   1.000
_cell.angle_alpha   90.00
_cell.angle_beta   90.00
_cell.angle_gamma   90.00
#
_symmetry.space_group_name_H-M   'P 1'
#
loop_
_entity.id
_entity.type
_entity.pdbx_description
1 polymer ?
#
loop_
_entity_poly.entity_id
_entity_poly.type
_entity_poly.pdbx_seq_one_letter_code
_entity_poly.pdbx_strand_id
1 'polypeptide(L)'
;DFWLKPSAVNHGQTINGYWMEQSRGKFGITQLEAFGPYRMPRPLWAYGLNEHRQNNSTPDGSRARYRMERDIDSLWKNDKGDLKDNYDATLRVYAGYDETGVWQEFGEMKFNSRDEIPAEWCNPNPDMPRWVPTRYVDWTSWKAGQMMWGLSSIRQGENSGTITHELGHFAFRIGDNNNNPYVQPYRRVGSGTWDMMDRGSFNGPGGPHMRWVVPPIAGASMPAGLMIRNRLVNGFITENDLITVSREGLGSSGPVIARITARAVEPLPGEYAGMVVRLDGAEPHDRTPATDPATDPLSPGTPRFNYYSLEVVQRIGYDSFCPDNGVLLALNTDEEGRNGGPNQFNCFNWVIDAHPEDINMVDYVKPNGEKVMRTVADYRQLNDALFHAGLNSGSEFEYTDVHNRLHFYVLDIHRNDQEIISYTVGVRSLDSEITRVPVIVTAPKPALKISGEGTVEFTLSGDDICRLSAEVQGKGWEVKLFNELAAPADGKKVTLPVYLKASPGCSKKATVTLTAVSESDPDKISRAVAMVRL
;
A
#
# COMPACT_ATOMS: atom_id res chain seq x y z
N ASP A 1 7.46 -23.20 -13.52
CA ASP A 1 8.35 -22.31 -12.79
C ASP A 1 7.58 -21.24 -11.99
N PHE A 2 6.57 -20.58 -12.54
CA PHE A 2 5.78 -19.56 -11.82
C PHE A 2 5.25 -19.99 -10.46
N TRP A 3 4.84 -21.23 -10.34
CA TRP A 3 4.12 -21.73 -9.19
C TRP A 3 4.99 -22.09 -8.00
N LEU A 4 6.02 -22.91 -8.24
CA LEU A 4 6.74 -23.58 -7.16
C LEU A 4 8.25 -23.37 -7.22
N LYS A 5 8.82 -23.18 -8.41
CA LYS A 5 10.28 -23.27 -8.58
C LYS A 5 10.89 -21.92 -8.89
N PRO A 6 11.66 -21.33 -7.96
CA PRO A 6 12.44 -20.14 -8.25
C PRO A 6 13.41 -20.34 -9.43
N SER A 7 13.47 -19.38 -10.33
CA SER A 7 14.34 -19.42 -11.50
C SER A 7 14.71 -18.00 -11.95
N ALA A 8 15.64 -17.89 -12.89
CA ALA A 8 15.97 -16.59 -13.47
C ALA A 8 14.80 -15.97 -14.27
N VAL A 9 13.91 -16.81 -14.81
CA VAL A 9 12.74 -16.35 -15.58
C VAL A 9 11.71 -15.63 -14.69
N ASN A 10 11.54 -16.08 -13.45
CA ASN A 10 10.63 -15.50 -12.49
C ASN A 10 11.34 -14.65 -11.44
N HIS A 11 12.59 -14.27 -11.67
CA HIS A 11 13.42 -13.46 -10.77
C HIS A 11 13.50 -14.02 -9.34
N GLY A 12 13.42 -15.36 -9.20
CA GLY A 12 13.41 -16.02 -7.91
C GLY A 12 12.06 -16.03 -7.18
N GLN A 13 11.03 -15.42 -7.76
CA GLN A 13 9.70 -15.29 -7.15
C GLN A 13 8.74 -16.32 -7.71
N THR A 14 7.92 -16.87 -6.83
CA THR A 14 6.88 -17.85 -7.19
C THR A 14 5.58 -17.53 -6.48
N ILE A 15 4.47 -18.04 -7.00
CA ILE A 15 3.17 -17.93 -6.33
C ILE A 15 3.22 -18.60 -4.96
N ASN A 16 3.84 -19.76 -4.86
CA ASN A 16 4.05 -20.44 -3.58
C ASN A 16 4.93 -19.61 -2.63
N GLY A 17 6.03 -19.04 -3.13
CA GLY A 17 6.93 -18.21 -2.34
C GLY A 17 6.23 -16.99 -1.75
N TYR A 18 5.35 -16.36 -2.52
CA TYR A 18 4.52 -15.26 -2.02
C TYR A 18 3.69 -15.68 -0.80
N TRP A 19 2.92 -16.75 -0.94
CA TRP A 19 2.06 -17.22 0.14
C TRP A 19 2.84 -17.73 1.35
N MET A 20 4.00 -18.37 1.12
CA MET A 20 4.91 -18.76 2.19
C MET A 20 5.44 -17.56 2.97
N GLU A 21 5.84 -16.48 2.29
CA GLU A 21 6.29 -15.24 2.94
C GLU A 21 5.13 -14.58 3.73
N GLN A 22 3.99 -14.34 3.08
CA GLN A 22 2.88 -13.64 3.71
C GLN A 22 2.28 -14.38 4.90
N SER A 23 2.24 -15.71 4.82
CA SER A 23 1.71 -16.58 5.89
C SER A 23 2.76 -16.97 6.94
N ARG A 24 4.01 -16.54 6.81
CA ARG A 24 5.12 -16.99 7.65
C ARG A 24 5.23 -18.52 7.68
N GLY A 25 5.19 -19.13 6.51
CA GLY A 25 5.32 -20.57 6.32
C GLY A 25 4.09 -21.41 6.68
N LYS A 26 2.97 -20.79 7.06
CA LYS A 26 1.76 -21.52 7.46
C LYS A 26 0.95 -22.05 6.28
N PHE A 27 1.07 -21.43 5.12
CA PHE A 27 0.39 -21.83 3.90
C PHE A 27 1.33 -21.85 2.70
N GLY A 28 1.22 -22.91 1.91
CA GLY A 28 1.94 -23.06 0.65
C GLY A 28 1.28 -24.09 -0.25
N ILE A 29 1.71 -24.12 -1.51
CA ILE A 29 1.28 -25.11 -2.50
C ILE A 29 2.19 -26.31 -2.40
N THR A 30 1.67 -27.45 -1.94
CA THR A 30 2.44 -28.68 -1.71
C THR A 30 2.56 -29.53 -2.97
N GLN A 31 1.55 -29.47 -3.84
CA GLN A 31 1.48 -30.26 -5.07
C GLN A 31 0.83 -29.44 -6.18
N LEU A 32 1.38 -29.57 -7.37
CA LEU A 32 0.84 -28.97 -8.59
C LEU A 32 0.92 -29.98 -9.72
N GLU A 33 -0.21 -30.26 -10.35
CA GLU A 33 -0.29 -31.09 -11.54
C GLU A 33 -0.90 -30.31 -12.70
N ALA A 34 -0.41 -30.56 -13.90
CA ALA A 34 -0.91 -29.95 -15.13
C ALA A 34 -1.45 -31.01 -16.06
N PHE A 35 -2.63 -30.74 -16.62
CA PHE A 35 -3.31 -31.63 -17.56
C PHE A 35 -3.56 -30.91 -18.88
N GLY A 36 -3.59 -31.65 -19.98
CA GLY A 36 -3.78 -31.11 -21.31
C GLY A 36 -2.46 -30.88 -22.07
N PRO A 37 -2.39 -29.96 -23.03
CA PRO A 37 -3.46 -29.02 -23.44
C PRO A 37 -4.64 -29.73 -24.13
N TYR A 38 -5.83 -29.23 -23.87
CA TYR A 38 -7.07 -29.70 -24.52
C TYR A 38 -7.52 -28.69 -25.57
N ARG A 39 -7.87 -29.18 -26.76
CA ARG A 39 -8.53 -28.36 -27.77
C ARG A 39 -10.00 -28.20 -27.43
N MET A 40 -10.40 -26.96 -27.19
CA MET A 40 -11.80 -26.66 -26.91
C MET A 40 -12.70 -27.01 -28.10
N PRO A 41 -13.92 -27.52 -27.84
CA PRO A 41 -14.83 -27.97 -28.90
C PRO A 41 -15.43 -26.82 -29.72
N ARG A 42 -15.32 -25.60 -29.24
CA ARG A 42 -15.91 -24.41 -29.85
C ARG A 42 -14.89 -23.27 -29.93
N PRO A 43 -15.10 -22.34 -30.88
CA PRO A 43 -14.28 -21.12 -30.92
C PRO A 43 -14.57 -20.27 -29.69
N LEU A 44 -13.57 -19.47 -29.27
CA LEU A 44 -13.64 -18.66 -28.06
C LEU A 44 -14.90 -17.77 -28.01
N TRP A 45 -15.24 -17.13 -29.12
CA TRP A 45 -16.43 -16.25 -29.21
C TRP A 45 -17.76 -16.94 -28.88
N ALA A 46 -17.86 -18.25 -29.02
CA ALA A 46 -19.08 -18.99 -28.73
C ALA A 46 -19.41 -19.04 -27.22
N TYR A 47 -18.42 -18.73 -26.40
CA TYR A 47 -18.57 -18.67 -24.93
C TYR A 47 -19.03 -17.29 -24.42
N GLY A 48 -19.08 -16.29 -25.29
CA GLY A 48 -19.61 -14.95 -25.03
C GLY A 48 -18.50 -13.93 -24.73
N LEU A 49 -18.92 -12.69 -24.50
CA LEU A 49 -18.03 -11.54 -24.28
C LEU A 49 -17.93 -11.13 -22.81
N ASN A 50 -18.74 -11.72 -21.93
CA ASN A 50 -18.84 -11.30 -20.55
C ASN A 50 -18.78 -12.49 -19.59
N GLU A 51 -17.76 -12.55 -18.78
CA GLU A 51 -17.56 -13.60 -17.77
C GLU A 51 -18.65 -13.62 -16.69
N HIS A 52 -19.20 -12.44 -16.35
CA HIS A 52 -20.20 -12.29 -15.30
C HIS A 52 -21.66 -12.52 -15.74
N ARG A 53 -21.90 -12.99 -16.95
CA ARG A 53 -23.22 -13.35 -17.45
C ARG A 53 -24.21 -12.18 -17.58
N GLN A 54 -23.78 -10.97 -17.42
CA GLN A 54 -24.67 -9.81 -17.54
C GLN A 54 -25.04 -9.51 -18.99
N ASN A 55 -24.12 -9.75 -19.91
CA ASN A 55 -24.34 -9.62 -21.34
C ASN A 55 -23.65 -10.74 -22.10
N ASN A 56 -24.18 -11.92 -21.99
CA ASN A 56 -23.62 -13.15 -22.54
C ASN A 56 -23.90 -13.28 -24.05
N SER A 57 -23.56 -12.23 -24.80
CA SER A 57 -23.76 -12.15 -26.24
C SER A 57 -22.52 -12.58 -27.01
N THR A 58 -22.72 -13.22 -28.13
CA THR A 58 -21.68 -13.53 -29.12
C THR A 58 -21.55 -12.39 -30.14
N PRO A 59 -20.48 -12.33 -30.94
CA PRO A 59 -20.28 -11.26 -31.92
C PRO A 59 -21.38 -11.14 -32.97
N ASP A 60 -22.09 -12.21 -33.26
CA ASP A 60 -23.25 -12.21 -34.19
C ASP A 60 -24.54 -11.74 -33.50
N GLY A 61 -24.49 -11.36 -32.24
CA GLY A 61 -25.62 -10.91 -31.47
C GLY A 61 -26.47 -12.01 -30.86
N SER A 62 -26.12 -13.27 -31.09
CA SER A 62 -26.81 -14.37 -30.45
C SER A 62 -26.43 -14.49 -28.98
N ARG A 63 -27.28 -15.11 -28.18
CA ARG A 63 -26.98 -15.38 -26.79
C ARG A 63 -25.99 -16.54 -26.66
N ALA A 64 -24.90 -16.36 -25.94
CA ALA A 64 -23.96 -17.44 -25.63
C ALA A 64 -24.67 -18.53 -24.80
N ARG A 65 -24.56 -19.76 -25.23
CA ARG A 65 -25.21 -20.94 -24.61
C ARG A 65 -24.19 -21.86 -23.93
N TYR A 66 -22.92 -21.61 -24.16
CA TYR A 66 -21.85 -22.50 -23.77
C TYR A 66 -21.05 -21.91 -22.61
N ARG A 67 -20.49 -22.78 -21.79
CA ARG A 67 -19.68 -22.42 -20.65
C ARG A 67 -18.30 -23.06 -20.79
N MET A 68 -17.26 -22.25 -20.87
CA MET A 68 -15.89 -22.69 -21.08
C MET A 68 -15.44 -23.67 -19.99
N GLU A 69 -15.72 -23.36 -18.74
CA GLU A 69 -15.34 -24.18 -17.60
C GLU A 69 -15.98 -25.58 -17.62
N ARG A 70 -17.20 -25.72 -18.15
CA ARG A 70 -17.87 -27.03 -18.29
C ARG A 70 -17.26 -27.87 -19.39
N ASP A 71 -16.94 -27.25 -20.52
CA ASP A 71 -16.38 -27.95 -21.66
C ASP A 71 -14.96 -28.45 -21.32
N ILE A 72 -14.11 -27.63 -20.69
CA ILE A 72 -12.77 -28.06 -20.29
C ILE A 72 -12.80 -29.13 -19.21
N ASP A 73 -13.66 -29.02 -18.19
CA ASP A 73 -13.82 -30.03 -17.13
C ASP A 73 -14.28 -31.37 -17.72
N SER A 74 -15.15 -31.32 -18.74
CA SER A 74 -15.58 -32.54 -19.45
C SER A 74 -14.47 -33.20 -20.25
N LEU A 75 -13.62 -32.40 -20.90
CA LEU A 75 -12.46 -32.94 -21.63
C LEU A 75 -11.46 -33.56 -20.67
N TRP A 76 -11.17 -32.91 -19.56
CA TRP A 76 -10.28 -33.42 -18.52
C TRP A 76 -10.82 -34.73 -17.91
N LYS A 77 -12.11 -34.77 -17.55
CA LYS A 77 -12.75 -35.96 -17.00
C LYS A 77 -12.73 -37.12 -17.99
N ASN A 78 -12.92 -36.87 -19.29
CA ASN A 78 -12.86 -37.91 -20.32
C ASN A 78 -11.44 -38.46 -20.50
N ASP A 79 -10.40 -37.65 -20.32
CA ASP A 79 -8.99 -38.06 -20.44
C ASP A 79 -8.47 -38.79 -19.19
N LYS A 80 -8.76 -38.28 -18.00
CA LYS A 80 -8.14 -38.73 -16.74
C LYS A 80 -9.10 -39.34 -15.73
N GLY A 81 -10.39 -39.34 -15.99
CA GLY A 81 -11.42 -39.68 -15.00
C GLY A 81 -11.80 -38.51 -14.11
N ASP A 82 -12.62 -38.74 -13.13
CA ASP A 82 -13.09 -37.72 -12.20
C ASP A 82 -12.07 -37.50 -11.08
N LEU A 83 -11.15 -36.59 -11.31
CA LEU A 83 -10.07 -36.27 -10.37
C LEU A 83 -10.30 -34.95 -9.60
N LYS A 84 -11.40 -34.25 -9.88
CA LYS A 84 -11.59 -32.89 -9.36
C LYS A 84 -11.53 -32.80 -7.83
N ASP A 85 -12.08 -33.77 -7.16
CA ASP A 85 -12.14 -33.83 -5.70
C ASP A 85 -10.79 -34.25 -5.05
N ASN A 86 -9.80 -34.59 -5.87
CA ASN A 86 -8.45 -34.89 -5.38
C ASN A 86 -7.59 -33.63 -5.16
N TYR A 87 -8.11 -32.46 -5.54
CA TYR A 87 -7.39 -31.18 -5.47
C TYR A 87 -8.20 -30.13 -4.71
N ASP A 88 -7.51 -29.37 -3.87
CA ASP A 88 -8.11 -28.25 -3.15
C ASP A 88 -8.51 -27.11 -4.10
N ALA A 89 -7.75 -26.94 -5.20
CA ALA A 89 -8.00 -25.91 -6.20
C ALA A 89 -7.82 -26.42 -7.63
N THR A 90 -8.63 -25.92 -8.56
CA THR A 90 -8.48 -26.15 -10.00
C THR A 90 -8.40 -24.84 -10.73
N LEU A 91 -7.27 -24.55 -11.38
CA LEU A 91 -7.12 -23.43 -12.29
C LEU A 91 -7.26 -23.89 -13.74
N ARG A 92 -7.98 -23.11 -14.52
CA ARG A 92 -8.18 -23.34 -15.94
C ARG A 92 -7.42 -22.25 -16.70
N VAL A 93 -6.35 -22.67 -17.39
CA VAL A 93 -5.54 -21.79 -18.23
C VAL A 93 -5.96 -21.98 -19.67
N TYR A 94 -6.29 -20.92 -20.36
CA TYR A 94 -6.72 -20.98 -21.76
C TYR A 94 -5.90 -20.03 -22.65
N ALA A 95 -5.71 -20.43 -23.89
CA ALA A 95 -5.15 -19.56 -24.91
C ALA A 95 -6.31 -18.78 -25.54
N GLY A 96 -6.33 -17.47 -25.31
CA GLY A 96 -7.43 -16.64 -25.79
C GLY A 96 -7.37 -15.23 -25.22
N TYR A 97 -8.51 -14.62 -25.07
CA TYR A 97 -8.65 -13.22 -24.67
C TYR A 97 -9.10 -13.11 -23.23
N ASP A 98 -8.55 -12.13 -22.54
CA ASP A 98 -9.02 -11.66 -21.24
C ASP A 98 -9.83 -10.39 -21.43
N GLU A 99 -11.12 -10.43 -21.12
CA GLU A 99 -12.00 -9.27 -21.26
C GLU A 99 -11.80 -8.24 -20.14
N THR A 100 -11.18 -8.62 -19.02
CA THR A 100 -11.11 -7.76 -17.84
C THR A 100 -10.14 -6.59 -17.99
N GLY A 101 -9.19 -6.68 -18.90
CA GLY A 101 -8.15 -5.66 -19.08
C GLY A 101 -8.48 -4.54 -20.06
N VAL A 102 -9.40 -4.74 -20.96
CA VAL A 102 -9.59 -3.87 -22.13
C VAL A 102 -10.43 -2.64 -21.85
N TRP A 103 -11.42 -2.75 -21.01
CA TRP A 103 -12.33 -1.66 -20.71
C TRP A 103 -11.59 -0.43 -20.13
N GLN A 104 -10.53 -0.62 -19.38
CA GLN A 104 -9.73 0.45 -18.79
C GLN A 104 -9.00 1.30 -19.83
N GLU A 105 -8.62 0.68 -20.97
CA GLU A 105 -7.82 1.36 -21.98
C GLU A 105 -8.61 1.77 -23.21
N PHE A 106 -9.60 0.99 -23.58
CA PHE A 106 -10.23 1.08 -24.88
C PHE A 106 -11.75 1.20 -24.86
N GLY A 107 -12.37 1.03 -23.72
CA GLY A 107 -13.80 1.18 -23.54
C GLY A 107 -14.27 2.62 -23.63
N GLU A 108 -14.95 3.07 -22.63
CA GLU A 108 -15.44 4.46 -22.52
C GLU A 108 -14.33 5.50 -22.67
N MET A 109 -13.13 5.19 -22.17
CA MET A 109 -11.98 6.09 -22.25
C MET A 109 -11.49 6.39 -23.67
N LYS A 110 -11.78 5.54 -24.65
CA LYS A 110 -11.36 5.75 -26.03
C LYS A 110 -12.31 6.67 -26.79
N PHE A 111 -13.57 6.63 -26.48
CA PHE A 111 -14.62 7.40 -27.15
C PHE A 111 -15.35 8.24 -26.10
N ASN A 112 -15.66 9.49 -26.43
CA ASN A 112 -16.42 10.38 -25.53
C ASN A 112 -17.91 10.05 -25.53
N SER A 113 -18.40 9.41 -26.59
CA SER A 113 -19.79 8.97 -26.70
C SER A 113 -19.92 7.71 -27.54
N ARG A 114 -21.06 7.02 -27.40
CA ARG A 114 -21.39 5.83 -28.18
C ARG A 114 -21.46 6.10 -29.69
N ASP A 115 -21.80 7.34 -30.06
CA ASP A 115 -21.94 7.74 -31.47
C ASP A 115 -20.60 7.93 -32.16
N GLU A 116 -19.53 8.11 -31.41
CA GLU A 116 -18.16 8.22 -31.93
C GLU A 116 -17.54 6.87 -32.31
N ILE A 117 -18.18 5.75 -31.96
CA ILE A 117 -17.68 4.42 -32.30
C ILE A 117 -17.71 4.26 -33.82
N PRO A 118 -16.55 4.05 -34.50
CA PRO A 118 -16.51 3.85 -35.94
C PRO A 118 -17.36 2.65 -36.39
N ALA A 119 -17.97 2.76 -37.57
CA ALA A 119 -18.88 1.71 -38.07
C ALA A 119 -18.22 0.33 -38.16
N GLU A 120 -16.94 0.28 -38.51
CA GLU A 120 -16.14 -0.93 -38.59
C GLU A 120 -15.81 -1.55 -37.21
N TRP A 121 -16.09 -0.83 -36.11
CA TRP A 121 -15.95 -1.32 -34.73
C TRP A 121 -17.30 -1.71 -34.12
N CYS A 122 -18.38 -1.54 -34.88
CA CYS A 122 -19.72 -1.89 -34.45
C CYS A 122 -20.00 -3.38 -34.64
N ASN A 123 -21.14 -3.84 -34.11
CA ASN A 123 -21.63 -5.18 -34.39
C ASN A 123 -21.90 -5.34 -35.90
N PRO A 124 -21.45 -6.42 -36.53
CA PRO A 124 -21.73 -6.67 -37.93
C PRO A 124 -23.20 -6.92 -38.22
N ASN A 125 -23.99 -7.32 -37.21
CA ASN A 125 -25.44 -7.41 -37.30
C ASN A 125 -26.08 -6.02 -37.10
N PRO A 126 -26.71 -5.43 -38.11
CA PRO A 126 -27.28 -4.08 -38.04
C PRO A 126 -28.45 -3.95 -37.05
N ASP A 127 -29.06 -5.07 -36.66
CA ASP A 127 -30.17 -5.09 -35.69
C ASP A 127 -29.67 -5.04 -34.24
N MET A 128 -28.36 -5.13 -34.03
CA MET A 128 -27.73 -5.09 -32.71
C MET A 128 -27.20 -3.68 -32.36
N PRO A 129 -27.15 -3.35 -31.07
CA PRO A 129 -26.50 -2.10 -30.65
C PRO A 129 -25.10 -1.96 -31.21
N ARG A 130 -24.69 -0.72 -31.54
CA ARG A 130 -23.33 -0.41 -31.99
C ARG A 130 -22.28 -0.60 -30.91
N TRP A 131 -22.68 -0.77 -29.67
CA TRP A 131 -21.85 -0.92 -28.49
C TRP A 131 -22.27 -2.14 -27.68
N VAL A 132 -21.42 -2.57 -26.78
CA VAL A 132 -21.65 -3.67 -25.85
C VAL A 132 -21.26 -3.21 -24.42
N PRO A 133 -22.08 -3.50 -23.39
CA PRO A 133 -21.67 -3.26 -22.02
C PRO A 133 -20.66 -4.30 -21.58
N THR A 134 -19.74 -3.89 -20.71
CA THR A 134 -18.83 -4.77 -20.00
C THR A 134 -19.15 -4.78 -18.50
N ARG A 135 -18.41 -5.53 -17.74
CA ARG A 135 -18.50 -5.56 -16.27
C ARG A 135 -18.34 -4.18 -15.62
N TYR A 136 -17.49 -3.33 -16.20
CA TYR A 136 -17.03 -2.10 -15.58
C TYR A 136 -17.60 -0.83 -16.19
N VAL A 137 -17.91 -0.89 -17.47
CA VAL A 137 -18.49 0.24 -18.20
C VAL A 137 -19.81 -0.18 -18.83
N ASP A 138 -20.76 0.72 -18.92
CA ASP A 138 -22.06 0.46 -19.51
C ASP A 138 -22.04 0.44 -21.04
N TRP A 139 -20.92 0.83 -21.66
CA TRP A 139 -20.71 0.70 -23.09
C TRP A 139 -19.23 0.67 -23.50
N THR A 140 -18.93 -0.09 -24.54
CA THR A 140 -17.68 -0.09 -25.29
C THR A 140 -17.93 -0.59 -26.71
N SER A 141 -16.98 -0.45 -27.62
CA SER A 141 -17.12 -0.99 -28.96
C SER A 141 -17.03 -2.52 -28.97
N TRP A 142 -17.75 -3.15 -29.90
CA TRP A 142 -17.67 -4.60 -30.10
C TRP A 142 -16.25 -5.05 -30.46
N LYS A 143 -15.52 -4.23 -31.23
CA LYS A 143 -14.16 -4.53 -31.61
C LYS A 143 -13.21 -4.49 -30.40
N ALA A 144 -13.39 -3.56 -29.50
CA ALA A 144 -12.66 -3.56 -28.23
C ALA A 144 -12.94 -4.84 -27.45
N GLY A 145 -14.21 -5.24 -27.34
CA GLY A 145 -14.60 -6.47 -26.68
C GLY A 145 -14.03 -7.75 -27.28
N GLN A 146 -13.71 -7.77 -28.57
CA GLN A 146 -13.28 -8.99 -29.27
C GLN A 146 -11.79 -9.06 -29.56
N MET A 147 -11.20 -7.97 -30.02
CA MET A 147 -9.84 -8.00 -30.57
C MET A 147 -8.82 -7.30 -29.68
N MET A 148 -9.20 -6.23 -29.03
CA MET A 148 -8.28 -5.45 -28.20
C MET A 148 -8.00 -6.17 -26.88
N TRP A 149 -8.95 -6.92 -26.35
CA TRP A 149 -8.73 -7.77 -25.19
C TRP A 149 -7.64 -8.82 -25.43
N GLY A 150 -7.59 -9.39 -26.62
CA GLY A 150 -6.52 -10.31 -26.96
C GLY A 150 -5.11 -9.75 -26.80
N LEU A 151 -4.90 -8.50 -27.18
CA LEU A 151 -3.61 -7.83 -26.97
C LEU A 151 -3.33 -7.54 -25.51
N SER A 152 -4.38 -7.22 -24.75
CA SER A 152 -4.26 -7.00 -23.31
C SER A 152 -3.93 -8.31 -22.59
N SER A 153 -4.59 -9.41 -22.95
CA SER A 153 -4.38 -10.73 -22.37
C SER A 153 -2.95 -11.25 -22.60
N ILE A 154 -2.38 -11.02 -23.78
CA ILE A 154 -0.98 -11.38 -24.06
C ILE A 154 -0.03 -10.70 -23.07
N ARG A 155 -0.36 -9.49 -22.62
CA ARG A 155 0.44 -8.75 -21.63
C ARG A 155 0.15 -9.14 -20.18
N GLN A 156 -1.01 -9.70 -19.92
CA GLN A 156 -1.46 -10.08 -18.57
C GLN A 156 -1.32 -11.57 -18.29
N GLY A 157 -1.45 -12.40 -19.29
CA GLY A 157 -1.58 -13.86 -19.14
C GLY A 157 -0.43 -14.55 -18.43
N GLU A 158 0.70 -13.91 -18.32
CA GLU A 158 1.86 -14.40 -17.59
C GLU A 158 2.10 -13.63 -16.28
N ASN A 159 1.15 -12.82 -15.85
CA ASN A 159 1.26 -12.06 -14.62
C ASN A 159 0.92 -12.94 -13.42
N SER A 160 1.96 -13.41 -12.73
CA SER A 160 1.83 -14.23 -11.53
C SER A 160 1.08 -13.49 -10.40
N GLY A 161 1.11 -12.16 -10.37
CA GLY A 161 0.40 -11.36 -9.38
C GLY A 161 -1.11 -11.49 -9.48
N THR A 162 -1.67 -11.52 -10.68
CA THR A 162 -3.11 -11.77 -10.87
C THR A 162 -3.49 -13.14 -10.32
N ILE A 163 -2.75 -14.19 -10.67
CA ILE A 163 -3.02 -15.54 -10.16
C ILE A 163 -2.88 -15.60 -8.64
N THR A 164 -1.87 -14.94 -8.10
CA THR A 164 -1.64 -14.86 -6.64
C THR A 164 -2.80 -14.15 -5.94
N HIS A 165 -3.31 -13.07 -6.53
CA HIS A 165 -4.48 -12.32 -6.06
C HIS A 165 -5.74 -13.20 -6.05
N GLU A 166 -6.04 -13.88 -7.17
CA GLU A 166 -7.20 -14.75 -7.27
C GLU A 166 -7.13 -15.96 -6.32
N LEU A 167 -5.92 -16.46 -6.02
CA LEU A 167 -5.74 -17.47 -4.98
C LEU A 167 -6.07 -16.91 -3.59
N GLY A 168 -5.86 -15.64 -3.32
CA GLY A 168 -6.28 -14.96 -2.09
C GLY A 168 -7.79 -15.04 -1.89
N HIS A 169 -8.56 -14.79 -2.94
CA HIS A 169 -10.02 -14.96 -2.91
C HIS A 169 -10.41 -16.42 -2.68
N PHE A 170 -9.79 -17.32 -3.41
CA PHE A 170 -10.15 -18.73 -3.38
C PHE A 170 -9.80 -19.40 -2.05
N ALA A 171 -8.56 -19.27 -1.59
CA ALA A 171 -8.05 -20.00 -0.42
C ALA A 171 -8.47 -19.35 0.90
N PHE A 172 -8.55 -18.04 0.95
CA PHE A 172 -8.74 -17.27 2.20
C PHE A 172 -10.00 -16.42 2.22
N ARG A 173 -10.73 -16.37 1.11
CA ARG A 173 -11.92 -15.54 0.95
C ARG A 173 -11.69 -14.06 1.23
N ILE A 174 -10.48 -13.59 1.02
CA ILE A 174 -10.15 -12.17 1.12
C ILE A 174 -10.89 -11.44 0.01
N GLY A 175 -11.58 -10.36 0.31
CA GLY A 175 -12.24 -9.51 -0.69
C GLY A 175 -11.26 -8.64 -1.46
N ASP A 176 -11.71 -8.04 -2.57
CA ASP A 176 -10.98 -6.95 -3.22
C ASP A 176 -10.98 -5.71 -2.33
N ASN A 177 -9.81 -5.09 -2.16
CA ASN A 177 -9.68 -3.79 -1.50
C ASN A 177 -9.63 -2.66 -2.52
N ASN A 178 -10.45 -2.71 -3.52
CA ASN A 178 -10.41 -1.70 -4.57
C ASN A 178 -11.78 -1.11 -4.89
N ASN A 179 -11.73 0.06 -5.48
CA ASN A 179 -12.81 0.67 -6.22
C ASN A 179 -12.32 0.93 -7.65
N ASN A 180 -13.24 1.25 -8.52
CA ASN A 180 -12.90 1.66 -9.87
C ASN A 180 -12.79 3.19 -9.95
N PRO A 181 -11.58 3.77 -10.01
CA PRO A 181 -11.39 5.21 -10.05
C PRO A 181 -11.83 5.85 -11.38
N TYR A 182 -12.19 5.05 -12.39
CA TYR A 182 -12.64 5.51 -13.71
C TYR A 182 -14.16 5.61 -13.83
N VAL A 183 -14.91 5.20 -12.80
CA VAL A 183 -16.39 5.17 -12.80
C VAL A 183 -16.93 6.11 -11.73
N GLN A 184 -17.98 6.86 -12.08
CA GLN A 184 -18.62 7.77 -11.13
C GLN A 184 -19.33 7.01 -9.98
N PRO A 185 -19.27 7.55 -8.76
CA PRO A 185 -18.49 8.72 -8.35
C PRO A 185 -17.00 8.40 -8.31
N TYR A 186 -16.19 9.20 -8.99
CA TYR A 186 -14.74 9.01 -9.01
C TYR A 186 -14.16 9.13 -7.61
N ARG A 187 -13.40 8.13 -7.20
CA ARG A 187 -12.72 8.09 -5.90
C ARG A 187 -11.32 7.54 -6.04
N ARG A 188 -10.42 8.00 -5.21
CA ARG A 188 -9.08 7.42 -5.04
C ARG A 188 -9.19 5.92 -4.70
N VAL A 189 -8.25 5.12 -5.15
CA VAL A 189 -8.09 3.73 -4.71
C VAL A 189 -7.82 3.65 -3.20
N GLY A 190 -8.17 2.53 -2.58
CA GLY A 190 -8.07 2.37 -1.11
C GLY A 190 -6.63 2.28 -0.63
N SER A 191 -5.90 1.30 -1.11
CA SER A 191 -4.52 1.00 -0.71
C SER A 191 -3.51 1.03 -1.87
N GLY A 192 -3.99 1.11 -3.11
CA GLY A 192 -3.15 1.28 -4.29
C GLY A 192 -2.06 0.24 -4.41
N THR A 193 -0.83 0.69 -4.62
CA THR A 193 0.35 -0.15 -4.86
C THR A 193 0.87 -0.89 -3.62
N TRP A 194 0.30 -0.63 -2.44
CA TRP A 194 0.77 -1.15 -1.15
C TRP A 194 0.12 -2.46 -0.70
N ASP A 195 -0.96 -2.89 -1.37
CA ASP A 195 -1.71 -4.09 -1.01
C ASP A 195 -1.92 -5.00 -2.22
N MET A 196 -1.64 -6.30 -2.04
CA MET A 196 -1.94 -7.34 -3.02
C MET A 196 -3.41 -7.33 -3.44
N MET A 197 -4.33 -7.05 -2.54
CA MET A 197 -5.76 -7.08 -2.81
C MET A 197 -6.28 -5.78 -3.42
N ASP A 198 -5.38 -4.91 -3.84
CA ASP A 198 -5.63 -3.70 -4.64
C ASP A 198 -4.67 -3.69 -5.85
N ARG A 199 -4.13 -2.56 -6.22
CA ARG A 199 -3.24 -2.37 -7.37
C ARG A 199 -1.82 -2.94 -7.16
N GLY A 200 -1.45 -3.24 -5.91
CA GLY A 200 -0.19 -3.88 -5.58
C GLY A 200 0.01 -5.26 -6.22
N SER A 201 -1.07 -5.95 -6.65
CA SER A 201 -0.98 -7.17 -7.44
C SER A 201 -0.25 -7.00 -8.78
N PHE A 202 -0.13 -5.77 -9.27
CA PHE A 202 0.49 -5.44 -10.55
C PHE A 202 1.90 -4.84 -10.43
N ASN A 203 2.47 -4.78 -9.24
CA ASN A 203 3.86 -4.37 -9.06
C ASN A 203 4.83 -5.35 -9.73
N GLY A 204 6.00 -4.90 -10.12
CA GLY A 204 7.00 -5.76 -10.73
C GLY A 204 8.21 -5.00 -11.29
N PRO A 205 9.07 -5.66 -12.09
CA PRO A 205 10.33 -5.09 -12.57
C PRO A 205 10.22 -3.78 -13.36
N GLY A 206 9.04 -3.46 -13.87
CA GLY A 206 8.73 -2.17 -14.50
C GLY A 206 8.29 -1.07 -13.54
N GLY A 207 8.27 -1.36 -12.24
CA GLY A 207 7.79 -0.48 -11.19
C GLY A 207 6.37 -0.80 -10.72
N PRO A 208 5.80 0.04 -9.87
CA PRO A 208 4.42 -0.10 -9.42
C PRO A 208 3.45 -0.08 -10.59
N HIS A 209 2.48 -0.97 -10.54
CA HIS A 209 1.45 -1.10 -11.58
C HIS A 209 2.02 -1.29 -12.99
N MET A 210 2.98 -2.18 -13.12
CA MET A 210 3.66 -2.47 -14.39
C MET A 210 2.79 -3.18 -15.44
N ARG A 211 1.57 -3.52 -15.14
CA ARG A 211 0.64 -4.30 -15.96
C ARG A 211 0.64 -3.93 -17.45
N TRP A 212 0.79 -2.65 -17.74
CA TRP A 212 0.74 -2.10 -19.09
C TRP A 212 2.11 -1.82 -19.71
N VAL A 213 3.17 -1.90 -18.91
CA VAL A 213 4.49 -1.40 -19.28
C VAL A 213 5.45 -2.52 -19.68
N VAL A 214 5.38 -3.66 -18.99
CA VAL A 214 6.31 -4.76 -19.21
C VAL A 214 5.61 -5.93 -19.89
N PRO A 215 6.10 -6.41 -21.04
CA PRO A 215 5.59 -7.63 -21.62
C PRO A 215 5.70 -8.78 -20.63
N PRO A 216 4.69 -9.64 -20.53
CA PRO A 216 4.69 -10.80 -19.64
C PRO A 216 5.83 -11.79 -19.86
N ILE A 217 6.53 -11.70 -20.97
CA ILE A 217 7.71 -12.52 -21.32
C ILE A 217 8.82 -12.47 -20.26
N ALA A 218 8.90 -11.38 -19.50
CA ALA A 218 9.81 -11.28 -18.37
C ALA A 218 9.30 -11.99 -17.12
N GLY A 219 8.08 -12.49 -17.16
CA GLY A 219 7.54 -13.53 -16.29
C GLY A 219 7.14 -13.13 -14.90
N ALA A 220 7.30 -11.93 -14.45
CA ALA A 220 7.02 -11.74 -13.06
C ALA A 220 6.43 -10.37 -12.76
N SER A 221 5.18 -10.36 -12.35
CA SER A 221 4.80 -9.42 -11.34
C SER A 221 5.37 -9.91 -10.01
N MET A 222 5.84 -8.99 -9.22
CA MET A 222 6.24 -9.20 -7.85
C MET A 222 5.28 -8.37 -7.02
N PRO A 223 4.14 -8.96 -6.65
CA PRO A 223 3.06 -8.23 -6.01
C PRO A 223 3.48 -7.78 -4.62
N ALA A 224 2.91 -6.65 -4.18
CA ALA A 224 3.08 -6.17 -2.82
C ALA A 224 2.56 -7.19 -1.80
N GLY A 225 3.09 -7.14 -0.58
CA GLY A 225 2.59 -7.93 0.53
C GLY A 225 1.13 -7.61 0.88
N LEU A 226 0.53 -8.49 1.67
CA LEU A 226 -0.77 -8.24 2.31
C LEU A 226 -0.59 -7.27 3.48
N MET A 227 -1.50 -6.32 3.61
CA MET A 227 -1.55 -5.43 4.76
C MET A 227 -1.96 -6.18 6.05
N ILE A 228 -1.64 -5.61 7.20
CA ILE A 228 -1.89 -6.22 8.54
C ILE A 228 -3.30 -6.78 8.67
N ARG A 229 -4.32 -6.05 8.23
CA ARG A 229 -5.72 -6.49 8.31
C ARG A 229 -5.91 -7.89 7.73
N ASN A 230 -5.44 -8.11 6.51
CA ASN A 230 -5.63 -9.38 5.82
C ASN A 230 -4.75 -10.50 6.43
N ARG A 231 -3.56 -10.15 6.89
CA ARG A 231 -2.66 -11.10 7.59
C ARG A 231 -3.23 -11.53 8.93
N LEU A 232 -3.85 -10.62 9.67
CA LEU A 232 -4.45 -10.88 10.98
C LEU A 232 -5.73 -11.73 10.85
N VAL A 233 -6.66 -11.33 9.97
CA VAL A 233 -7.93 -12.04 9.75
C VAL A 233 -7.69 -13.48 9.30
N ASN A 234 -6.63 -13.73 8.54
CA ASN A 234 -6.29 -15.07 8.05
C ASN A 234 -5.34 -15.85 8.99
N GLY A 235 -5.02 -15.30 10.14
CA GLY A 235 -4.15 -15.98 11.13
C GLY A 235 -2.70 -16.12 10.69
N PHE A 236 -2.24 -15.36 9.70
CA PHE A 236 -0.84 -15.34 9.26
C PHE A 236 0.04 -14.69 10.31
N ILE A 237 -0.46 -13.63 10.93
CA ILE A 237 0.04 -13.02 12.14
C ILE A 237 -1.03 -13.11 13.23
N THR A 238 -0.63 -12.90 14.47
CA THR A 238 -1.53 -12.94 15.64
C THR A 238 -1.46 -11.64 16.42
N GLU A 239 -2.39 -11.42 17.34
CA GLU A 239 -2.35 -10.27 18.24
C GLU A 239 -1.04 -10.20 19.07
N ASN A 240 -0.35 -11.33 19.29
CA ASN A 240 0.93 -11.36 19.99
C ASN A 240 2.09 -10.79 19.14
N ASP A 241 1.92 -10.75 17.82
CA ASP A 241 2.90 -10.14 16.90
C ASP A 241 2.75 -8.62 16.82
N LEU A 242 1.68 -8.08 17.39
CA LEU A 242 1.28 -6.68 17.28
C LEU A 242 1.30 -5.98 18.64
N ILE A 243 1.51 -4.69 18.62
CA ILE A 243 1.10 -3.84 19.73
C ILE A 243 -0.30 -3.30 19.44
N THR A 244 -1.25 -3.68 20.28
CA THR A 244 -2.64 -3.24 20.15
C THR A 244 -2.98 -2.29 21.28
N VAL A 245 -3.47 -1.12 20.92
CA VAL A 245 -3.94 -0.09 21.85
C VAL A 245 -5.34 0.36 21.45
N SER A 246 -6.03 1.03 22.37
CA SER A 246 -7.33 1.62 22.08
C SER A 246 -7.31 3.14 22.27
N ARG A 247 -8.20 3.84 21.57
CA ARG A 247 -8.32 5.29 21.67
C ARG A 247 -8.62 5.75 23.10
N GLU A 248 -9.55 5.07 23.78
CA GLU A 248 -9.86 5.37 25.18
C GLU A 248 -8.71 5.01 26.12
N GLY A 249 -8.02 3.89 25.84
CA GLY A 249 -6.83 3.50 26.57
C GLY A 249 -5.73 4.56 26.47
N LEU A 250 -5.47 5.09 25.29
CA LEU A 250 -4.50 6.18 25.05
C LEU A 250 -4.88 7.46 25.80
N GLY A 251 -6.19 7.75 25.97
CA GLY A 251 -6.67 8.88 26.75
C GLY A 251 -6.22 8.81 28.22
N SER A 252 -6.10 7.61 28.76
CA SER A 252 -5.74 7.37 30.18
C SER A 252 -4.30 6.92 30.41
N SER A 253 -3.60 6.39 29.40
CA SER A 253 -2.23 5.89 29.54
C SER A 253 -1.14 6.88 29.11
N GLY A 254 -1.48 7.88 28.32
CA GLY A 254 -0.54 8.73 27.61
C GLY A 254 0.00 8.07 26.33
N PRO A 255 1.07 8.62 25.72
CA PRO A 255 1.59 8.12 24.45
C PRO A 255 2.12 6.69 24.57
N VAL A 256 1.92 5.92 23.50
CA VAL A 256 2.51 4.58 23.34
C VAL A 256 3.53 4.64 22.21
N ILE A 257 4.71 4.09 22.47
CA ILE A 257 5.85 4.08 21.56
C ILE A 257 6.27 2.64 21.35
N ALA A 258 6.47 2.24 20.09
CA ALA A 258 6.88 0.89 19.75
C ALA A 258 7.88 0.89 18.57
N ARG A 259 8.66 -0.17 18.46
CA ARG A 259 9.49 -0.43 17.29
C ARG A 259 8.85 -1.50 16.43
N ILE A 260 8.70 -1.22 15.13
CA ILE A 260 8.05 -2.06 14.15
C ILE A 260 9.06 -2.49 13.11
N THR A 261 9.22 -3.80 12.91
CA THR A 261 10.06 -4.40 11.86
C THR A 261 9.34 -4.41 10.51
N ALA A 262 10.11 -4.35 9.41
CA ALA A 262 9.62 -4.49 8.06
C ALA A 262 8.73 -5.74 7.88
N ARG A 263 7.57 -5.57 7.26
CA ARG A 263 6.50 -6.60 7.17
C ARG A 263 6.86 -7.87 6.40
N ALA A 264 7.88 -7.79 5.52
CA ALA A 264 8.35 -8.90 4.70
C ALA A 264 9.16 -9.95 5.51
N VAL A 265 9.51 -9.66 6.77
CA VAL A 265 10.28 -10.56 7.64
C VAL A 265 9.61 -10.76 8.99
N GLU A 266 10.08 -11.74 9.74
CA GLU A 266 9.67 -11.90 11.15
C GLU A 266 10.14 -10.71 11.99
N PRO A 267 9.36 -10.28 12.99
CA PRO A 267 9.77 -9.22 13.89
C PRO A 267 11.11 -9.53 14.57
N LEU A 268 11.98 -8.51 14.63
CA LEU A 268 13.23 -8.65 15.38
C LEU A 268 12.95 -8.75 16.89
N PRO A 269 13.87 -9.33 17.68
CA PRO A 269 13.67 -9.48 19.11
C PRO A 269 13.36 -8.14 19.80
N GLY A 270 12.22 -8.08 20.49
CA GLY A 270 11.75 -6.86 21.16
C GLY A 270 11.05 -5.85 20.23
N GLU A 271 10.73 -6.25 19.01
CA GLU A 271 10.00 -5.46 18.02
C GLU A 271 8.69 -6.14 17.64
N TYR A 272 7.82 -5.43 16.95
CA TYR A 272 6.49 -5.89 16.54
C TYR A 272 6.36 -5.94 15.01
N ALA A 273 5.43 -6.75 14.52
CA ALA A 273 5.05 -6.77 13.10
C ALA A 273 4.24 -5.53 12.69
N GLY A 274 3.66 -4.82 13.66
CA GLY A 274 2.89 -3.62 13.45
C GLY A 274 2.22 -3.11 14.72
N MET A 275 1.52 -1.98 14.57
CA MET A 275 0.69 -1.40 15.62
C MET A 275 -0.76 -1.32 15.14
N VAL A 276 -1.69 -1.64 16.04
CA VAL A 276 -3.12 -1.50 15.84
C VAL A 276 -3.68 -0.53 16.87
N VAL A 277 -4.43 0.47 16.42
CA VAL A 277 -5.10 1.45 17.28
C VAL A 277 -6.61 1.33 17.09
N ARG A 278 -7.29 0.65 18.00
CA ARG A 278 -8.75 0.46 17.95
C ARG A 278 -9.49 1.77 18.20
N LEU A 279 -10.45 2.07 17.34
CA LEU A 279 -11.38 3.19 17.50
C LEU A 279 -12.55 2.74 18.37
N ASP A 280 -12.32 2.65 19.67
CA ASP A 280 -13.32 2.27 20.67
C ASP A 280 -14.07 3.48 21.25
N GLY A 281 -14.94 3.22 22.21
CA GLY A 281 -15.75 4.23 22.88
C GLY A 281 -17.17 4.32 22.33
N ALA A 282 -17.79 5.49 22.49
CA ALA A 282 -19.18 5.71 22.02
C ALA A 282 -19.26 5.73 20.49
N GLU A 283 -20.35 5.17 19.96
CA GLU A 283 -20.66 5.22 18.52
C GLU A 283 -20.91 6.67 18.02
N PRO A 284 -20.52 7.01 16.80
CA PRO A 284 -19.80 6.15 15.85
C PRO A 284 -18.34 5.95 16.25
N HIS A 285 -17.81 4.74 16.05
CA HIS A 285 -16.41 4.44 16.33
C HIS A 285 -15.47 5.30 15.49
N ASP A 286 -15.66 5.34 14.18
CA ASP A 286 -15.02 6.31 13.31
C ASP A 286 -15.83 7.61 13.32
N ARG A 287 -15.23 8.66 13.89
CA ARG A 287 -15.86 9.99 14.05
C ARG A 287 -15.59 10.91 12.85
N THR A 288 -14.96 10.39 11.79
CA THR A 288 -14.73 11.16 10.58
C THR A 288 -16.06 11.56 9.93
N PRO A 289 -16.26 12.82 9.57
CA PRO A 289 -17.49 13.23 8.89
C PRO A 289 -17.66 12.50 7.56
N ALA A 290 -18.89 12.13 7.23
CA ALA A 290 -19.19 11.60 5.92
C ALA A 290 -18.95 12.67 4.86
N THR A 291 -18.32 12.29 3.77
CA THR A 291 -18.03 13.17 2.62
C THR A 291 -18.70 12.65 1.35
N ASP A 292 -19.05 13.57 0.47
CA ASP A 292 -19.52 13.22 -0.88
C ASP A 292 -18.30 13.07 -1.81
N PRO A 293 -18.10 11.89 -2.43
CA PRO A 293 -16.99 11.69 -3.35
C PRO A 293 -17.00 12.63 -4.56
N ALA A 294 -18.14 13.23 -4.90
CA ALA A 294 -18.19 14.24 -5.95
C ALA A 294 -17.50 15.57 -5.54
N THR A 295 -17.41 15.84 -4.24
CA THR A 295 -16.78 17.04 -3.69
C THR A 295 -15.44 16.77 -3.04
N ASP A 296 -15.23 15.54 -2.54
CA ASP A 296 -13.97 15.10 -1.92
C ASP A 296 -13.63 13.66 -2.34
N PRO A 297 -13.07 13.48 -3.52
CA PRO A 297 -12.74 12.15 -4.04
C PRO A 297 -11.54 11.49 -3.35
N LEU A 298 -10.81 12.22 -2.51
CA LEU A 298 -9.67 11.70 -1.74
C LEU A 298 -10.09 11.14 -0.37
N SER A 299 -11.35 11.35 0.02
CA SER A 299 -11.91 10.82 1.26
C SER A 299 -12.53 9.44 1.06
N PRO A 300 -12.52 8.58 2.09
CA PRO A 300 -13.23 7.30 2.08
C PRO A 300 -14.76 7.44 2.03
N GLY A 301 -15.31 8.64 2.20
CA GLY A 301 -16.75 8.92 2.12
C GLY A 301 -17.47 8.67 3.45
N THR A 302 -18.26 7.60 3.54
CA THR A 302 -18.99 7.27 4.78
C THR A 302 -18.05 6.64 5.80
N PRO A 303 -17.99 7.15 7.04
CA PRO A 303 -17.17 6.57 8.10
C PRO A 303 -17.65 5.14 8.42
N ARG A 304 -16.71 4.20 8.47
CA ARG A 304 -16.99 2.78 8.72
C ARG A 304 -15.78 2.01 9.25
N PHE A 305 -14.68 2.69 9.43
CA PHE A 305 -13.47 2.06 9.93
C PHE A 305 -13.52 1.92 11.44
N ASN A 306 -12.86 0.91 11.97
CA ASN A 306 -12.86 0.64 13.39
C ASN A 306 -11.47 0.56 14.03
N TYR A 307 -10.41 0.71 13.21
CA TYR A 307 -9.04 0.83 13.73
C TYR A 307 -8.07 1.42 12.71
N TYR A 308 -6.95 1.90 13.22
CA TYR A 308 -5.74 2.21 12.44
C TYR A 308 -4.75 1.07 12.51
N SER A 309 -3.99 0.88 11.45
CA SER A 309 -2.79 0.04 11.45
C SER A 309 -1.56 0.83 10.99
N LEU A 310 -0.41 0.56 11.62
CA LEU A 310 0.90 1.01 11.20
C LEU A 310 1.74 -0.22 10.93
N GLU A 311 2.35 -0.27 9.76
CA GLU A 311 3.29 -1.31 9.37
C GLU A 311 4.48 -0.69 8.61
N VAL A 312 5.60 -1.39 8.57
CA VAL A 312 6.80 -0.92 7.86
C VAL A 312 6.92 -1.66 6.54
N VAL A 313 6.99 -0.93 5.45
CA VAL A 313 7.33 -1.45 4.14
C VAL A 313 8.82 -1.26 3.91
N GLN A 314 9.48 -2.31 3.45
CA GLN A 314 10.84 -2.27 2.93
C GLN A 314 10.88 -3.00 1.60
N ARG A 315 11.62 -2.45 0.64
CA ARG A 315 11.75 -3.03 -0.71
C ARG A 315 12.63 -4.29 -0.70
N ILE A 316 12.16 -5.31 0.01
CA ILE A 316 12.74 -6.65 0.09
C ILE A 316 11.63 -7.70 -0.06
N GLY A 317 11.99 -8.94 -0.33
CA GLY A 317 11.01 -10.01 -0.55
C GLY A 317 10.02 -9.63 -1.66
N TYR A 318 8.75 -9.88 -1.43
CA TYR A 318 7.69 -9.51 -2.37
C TYR A 318 7.38 -8.01 -2.41
N ASP A 319 7.79 -7.24 -1.42
CA ASP A 319 7.71 -5.78 -1.46
C ASP A 319 8.85 -5.11 -2.28
N SER A 320 9.73 -5.87 -2.93
CA SER A 320 10.90 -5.35 -3.67
C SER A 320 10.56 -4.30 -4.72
N PHE A 321 9.37 -4.34 -5.29
CA PHE A 321 8.90 -3.40 -6.30
C PHE A 321 7.81 -2.45 -5.80
N CYS A 322 7.62 -2.35 -4.50
CA CYS A 322 6.91 -1.23 -3.92
C CYS A 322 7.65 0.08 -4.23
N PRO A 323 6.93 1.21 -4.31
CA PRO A 323 7.56 2.48 -4.71
C PRO A 323 8.62 2.96 -3.74
N ASP A 324 8.44 2.71 -2.44
CA ASP A 324 9.27 3.31 -1.38
C ASP A 324 9.45 2.36 -0.17
N ASN A 325 10.28 2.81 0.80
CA ASN A 325 10.43 2.21 2.13
C ASN A 325 9.97 3.22 3.17
N GLY A 326 9.15 2.81 4.13
CA GLY A 326 8.67 3.73 5.18
C GLY A 326 7.56 3.12 6.01
N VAL A 327 6.86 3.95 6.76
CA VAL A 327 5.72 3.57 7.60
C VAL A 327 4.43 3.76 6.82
N LEU A 328 3.70 2.68 6.63
CA LEU A 328 2.38 2.67 6.01
C LEU A 328 1.32 2.79 7.12
N LEU A 329 0.60 3.89 7.10
CA LEU A 329 -0.52 4.16 8.00
C LEU A 329 -1.83 3.95 7.24
N ALA A 330 -2.76 3.22 7.81
CA ALA A 330 -4.06 2.99 7.18
C ALA A 330 -5.21 2.91 8.18
N LEU A 331 -6.38 3.37 7.75
CA LEU A 331 -7.67 3.06 8.37
C LEU A 331 -8.15 1.69 7.88
N ASN A 332 -8.70 0.90 8.77
CA ASN A 332 -9.14 -0.46 8.46
C ASN A 332 -10.50 -0.76 9.07
N THR A 333 -11.20 -1.75 8.48
CA THR A 333 -12.40 -2.33 9.07
C THR A 333 -12.31 -3.85 9.08
N ASP A 334 -12.80 -4.45 10.17
CA ASP A 334 -12.94 -5.91 10.28
C ASP A 334 -14.06 -6.43 9.34
N GLU A 335 -15.03 -5.57 9.02
CA GLU A 335 -16.10 -5.92 8.10
C GLU A 335 -15.58 -6.07 6.68
N GLU A 336 -15.93 -7.18 6.03
CA GLU A 336 -15.70 -7.31 4.60
C GLU A 336 -16.71 -6.46 3.84
N GLY A 337 -16.20 -5.61 2.93
CA GLY A 337 -17.05 -4.91 1.99
C GLY A 337 -17.79 -5.93 1.12
N ARG A 338 -19.08 -5.78 0.97
CA ARG A 338 -19.86 -6.60 0.03
C ARG A 338 -19.57 -6.12 -1.39
N ASN A 339 -19.14 -7.04 -2.25
CA ASN A 339 -19.07 -6.79 -3.69
C ASN A 339 -20.44 -6.39 -4.22
N GLY A 340 -20.67 -5.13 -4.35
CA GLY A 340 -21.96 -4.56 -4.73
C GLY A 340 -22.03 -4.06 -6.17
N GLY A 341 -21.13 -4.49 -7.04
CA GLY A 341 -21.11 -4.08 -8.43
C GLY A 341 -20.10 -2.96 -8.73
N PRO A 342 -20.00 -2.54 -9.99
CA PRO A 342 -18.92 -1.69 -10.48
C PRO A 342 -18.85 -0.28 -9.84
N ASN A 343 -19.94 0.17 -9.25
CA ASN A 343 -20.05 1.51 -8.67
C ASN A 343 -19.98 1.50 -7.13
N GLN A 344 -19.77 0.35 -6.50
CA GLN A 344 -19.70 0.28 -5.05
C GLN A 344 -18.26 0.38 -4.56
N PHE A 345 -18.10 1.27 -3.60
CA PHE A 345 -16.86 1.44 -2.88
C PHE A 345 -16.66 0.28 -1.90
N ASN A 346 -15.61 -0.50 -2.10
CA ASN A 346 -15.34 -1.71 -1.33
C ASN A 346 -13.91 -1.70 -0.75
N CYS A 347 -13.58 -0.66 0.00
CA CYS A 347 -12.29 -0.60 0.67
C CYS A 347 -12.44 -0.97 2.15
N PHE A 348 -11.70 -1.97 2.58
CA PHE A 348 -11.54 -2.34 3.99
C PHE A 348 -10.17 -1.89 4.54
N ASN A 349 -9.23 -1.51 3.67
CA ASN A 349 -8.00 -0.78 3.97
C ASN A 349 -8.03 0.55 3.22
N TRP A 350 -7.79 1.64 3.93
CA TRP A 350 -7.67 2.99 3.36
C TRP A 350 -6.36 3.60 3.82
N VAL A 351 -5.40 3.67 2.92
CA VAL A 351 -4.07 4.24 3.19
C VAL A 351 -4.21 5.75 3.44
N ILE A 352 -3.62 6.20 4.51
CA ILE A 352 -3.42 7.62 4.78
C ILE A 352 -2.23 8.08 3.95
N ASP A 353 -2.48 9.02 3.07
CA ASP A 353 -1.48 9.57 2.17
C ASP A 353 -0.66 10.62 2.89
N ALA A 354 0.65 10.46 2.90
CA ALA A 354 1.54 11.47 3.49
C ALA A 354 1.62 12.75 2.63
N HIS A 355 1.26 12.65 1.33
CA HIS A 355 1.32 13.75 0.37
C HIS A 355 0.02 13.92 -0.43
N PRO A 356 -1.13 14.14 0.22
CA PRO A 356 -2.41 14.28 -0.48
C PRO A 356 -2.51 15.53 -1.37
N GLU A 357 -1.59 16.49 -1.20
CA GLU A 357 -1.54 17.75 -1.94
C GLU A 357 -1.06 17.59 -3.39
N ASP A 358 -0.48 16.45 -3.75
CA ASP A 358 0.06 16.22 -5.10
C ASP A 358 -1.01 15.95 -6.16
N ILE A 359 -2.25 15.67 -5.72
CA ILE A 359 -3.38 15.44 -6.62
C ILE A 359 -3.69 16.71 -7.42
N ASN A 360 -3.95 16.57 -8.72
CA ASN A 360 -4.15 17.65 -9.68
C ASN A 360 -2.93 18.57 -9.88
N MET A 361 -1.76 18.19 -9.39
CA MET A 361 -0.50 18.85 -9.72
C MET A 361 0.08 18.34 -11.05
N VAL A 362 0.99 19.12 -11.64
CA VAL A 362 1.70 18.71 -12.84
C VAL A 362 2.67 17.59 -12.49
N ASP A 363 2.44 16.40 -13.06
CA ASP A 363 3.32 15.26 -12.91
C ASP A 363 4.59 15.42 -13.77
N TYR A 364 4.39 15.65 -15.08
CA TYR A 364 5.48 15.99 -16.01
C TYR A 364 4.98 16.78 -17.22
N VAL A 365 5.91 17.31 -17.98
CA VAL A 365 5.62 18.04 -19.22
C VAL A 365 6.16 17.23 -20.40
N LYS A 366 5.30 16.92 -21.38
CA LYS A 366 5.67 16.23 -22.60
C LYS A 366 6.60 17.10 -23.47
N PRO A 367 7.38 16.51 -24.39
CA PRO A 367 8.23 17.29 -25.32
C PRO A 367 7.49 18.33 -26.16
N ASN A 368 6.20 18.13 -26.41
CA ASN A 368 5.33 19.10 -27.12
C ASN A 368 4.83 20.24 -26.24
N GLY A 369 5.21 20.30 -24.95
CA GLY A 369 4.78 21.31 -24.00
C GLY A 369 3.46 21.01 -23.28
N GLU A 370 2.80 19.89 -23.56
CA GLU A 370 1.57 19.46 -22.89
C GLU A 370 1.89 19.00 -21.46
N LYS A 371 1.12 19.51 -20.49
CA LYS A 371 1.24 19.12 -19.09
C LYS A 371 0.41 17.86 -18.83
N VAL A 372 1.02 16.86 -18.21
CA VAL A 372 0.34 15.68 -17.67
C VAL A 372 0.11 15.91 -16.19
N MET A 373 -1.15 15.80 -15.78
CA MET A 373 -1.57 16.06 -14.41
C MET A 373 -1.76 14.73 -13.68
N ARG A 374 -1.40 14.70 -12.40
CA ARG A 374 -1.76 13.59 -11.50
C ARG A 374 -3.23 13.74 -11.11
N THR A 375 -4.04 12.74 -11.39
CA THR A 375 -5.50 12.78 -11.19
C THR A 375 -5.95 11.71 -10.20
N VAL A 376 -7.19 11.79 -9.76
CA VAL A 376 -7.83 10.76 -8.91
C VAL A 376 -7.75 9.35 -9.49
N ALA A 377 -7.76 9.22 -10.82
CA ALA A 377 -7.64 7.94 -11.50
C ALA A 377 -6.19 7.41 -11.56
N ASP A 378 -5.22 8.23 -11.22
CA ASP A 378 -3.81 7.86 -11.22
C ASP A 378 -3.40 7.31 -9.85
N TYR A 379 -3.32 5.99 -9.73
CA TYR A 379 -2.94 5.38 -8.44
C TYR A 379 -1.47 5.61 -8.05
N ARG A 380 -0.64 6.25 -8.88
CA ARG A 380 0.70 6.72 -8.51
C ARG A 380 0.64 7.83 -7.46
N GLN A 381 -0.50 8.47 -7.27
CA GLN A 381 -0.71 9.41 -6.18
C GLN A 381 -0.42 8.80 -4.79
N LEU A 382 -0.52 7.48 -4.64
CA LEU A 382 -0.18 6.78 -3.40
C LEU A 382 1.27 6.26 -3.38
N ASN A 383 2.09 6.53 -4.40
CA ASN A 383 3.47 6.03 -4.42
C ASN A 383 4.36 6.69 -3.35
N ASP A 384 4.02 7.87 -2.91
CA ASP A 384 4.69 8.66 -1.87
C ASP A 384 3.88 8.74 -0.56
N ALA A 385 2.93 7.84 -0.38
CA ALA A 385 2.05 7.82 0.79
C ALA A 385 2.72 7.39 2.11
N LEU A 386 3.95 6.90 2.07
CA LEU A 386 4.64 6.43 3.27
C LEU A 386 5.19 7.60 4.09
N PHE A 387 5.06 7.46 5.42
CA PHE A 387 5.65 8.38 6.38
C PHE A 387 7.09 8.00 6.67
N HIS A 388 7.96 8.99 6.83
CA HIS A 388 9.39 8.79 7.13
C HIS A 388 9.82 9.55 8.37
N ALA A 389 10.85 9.05 9.05
CA ALA A 389 11.47 9.79 10.13
C ALA A 389 12.45 10.84 9.58
N GLY A 390 12.42 12.03 10.17
CA GLY A 390 13.40 13.08 9.91
C GLY A 390 12.95 14.18 8.95
N LEU A 391 13.48 15.38 9.21
CA LEU A 391 13.14 16.65 8.57
C LEU A 391 13.42 16.74 7.06
N ASN A 392 14.35 15.94 6.56
CA ASN A 392 14.78 15.98 5.17
C ASN A 392 14.59 14.61 4.51
N SER A 393 13.64 13.84 5.00
CA SER A 393 13.33 12.50 4.48
C SER A 393 12.64 12.54 3.13
N GLY A 394 12.02 13.67 2.78
CA GLY A 394 11.18 13.82 1.59
C GLY A 394 9.74 13.40 1.81
N SER A 395 9.34 13.11 3.06
CA SER A 395 7.98 12.79 3.44
C SER A 395 7.62 13.37 4.80
N GLU A 396 6.33 13.31 5.15
CA GLU A 396 5.83 13.67 6.46
C GLU A 396 6.26 12.64 7.51
N PHE A 397 6.38 13.08 8.76
CA PHE A 397 6.78 12.24 9.89
C PHE A 397 5.72 12.20 11.00
N GLU A 398 4.58 12.81 10.79
CA GLU A 398 3.45 12.80 11.73
C GLU A 398 2.11 12.94 10.99
N TYR A 399 1.05 12.44 11.62
CA TYR A 399 -0.32 12.57 11.12
C TYR A 399 -1.28 12.80 12.29
N THR A 400 -2.10 13.84 12.18
CA THR A 400 -3.11 14.17 13.19
C THR A 400 -4.51 13.92 12.66
N ASP A 401 -5.22 12.96 13.24
CA ASP A 401 -6.64 12.79 13.04
C ASP A 401 -7.41 13.57 14.09
N VAL A 402 -7.86 14.76 13.72
CA VAL A 402 -8.61 15.66 14.62
C VAL A 402 -9.99 15.13 14.98
N HIS A 403 -10.61 14.32 14.11
CA HIS A 403 -11.94 13.76 14.33
C HIS A 403 -11.91 12.59 15.31
N ASN A 404 -10.98 11.66 15.12
CA ASN A 404 -10.78 10.54 16.03
C ASN A 404 -9.88 10.88 17.22
N ARG A 405 -9.39 12.13 17.29
CA ARG A 405 -8.59 12.65 18.43
C ARG A 405 -7.30 11.86 18.66
N LEU A 406 -6.61 11.48 17.57
CA LEU A 406 -5.37 10.73 17.58
C LEU A 406 -4.24 11.50 16.88
N HIS A 407 -3.02 11.33 17.38
CA HIS A 407 -1.83 11.85 16.75
C HIS A 407 -0.79 10.73 16.62
N PHE A 408 -0.34 10.47 15.40
CA PHE A 408 0.62 9.45 15.03
C PHE A 408 1.96 10.08 14.71
N TYR A 409 3.05 9.40 15.04
CA TYR A 409 4.41 9.89 14.89
C TYR A 409 5.33 8.82 14.31
N VAL A 410 6.23 9.21 13.42
CA VAL A 410 7.34 8.41 12.93
C VAL A 410 8.63 9.05 13.46
N LEU A 411 9.23 8.42 14.46
CA LEU A 411 10.22 9.05 15.32
C LEU A 411 11.66 8.79 14.87
N ASP A 412 11.97 7.55 14.49
CA ASP A 412 13.33 7.17 14.11
C ASP A 412 13.34 5.93 13.21
N ILE A 413 14.39 5.78 12.42
CA ILE A 413 14.65 4.63 11.56
C ILE A 413 15.88 3.88 12.06
N HIS A 414 15.80 2.55 12.08
CA HIS A 414 16.89 1.67 12.49
C HIS A 414 17.21 0.68 11.39
N ARG A 415 18.48 0.28 11.30
CA ARG A 415 18.94 -0.81 10.44
C ARG A 415 19.75 -1.77 11.27
N ASN A 416 19.50 -3.05 11.11
CA ASN A 416 20.36 -4.08 11.69
C ASN A 416 21.53 -4.44 10.75
N ASP A 417 22.38 -5.37 11.15
CA ASP A 417 23.54 -5.83 10.36
C ASP A 417 23.15 -6.54 9.05
N GLN A 418 21.90 -6.94 8.90
CA GLN A 418 21.35 -7.55 7.69
C GLN A 418 20.60 -6.55 6.80
N GLU A 419 20.75 -5.25 7.07
CA GLU A 419 20.07 -4.17 6.37
C GLU A 419 18.51 -4.21 6.50
N ILE A 420 17.97 -4.99 7.44
CA ILE A 420 16.55 -4.97 7.74
C ILE A 420 16.22 -3.68 8.49
N ILE A 421 15.22 -2.94 7.99
CA ILE A 421 14.76 -1.71 8.63
C ILE A 421 13.66 -1.99 9.65
N SER A 422 13.69 -1.18 10.70
CA SER A 422 12.57 -1.00 11.60
C SER A 422 12.41 0.50 11.92
N TYR A 423 11.19 0.89 12.28
CA TYR A 423 10.89 2.25 12.67
C TYR A 423 10.40 2.29 14.12
N THR A 424 10.86 3.31 14.85
CA THR A 424 10.20 3.71 16.10
C THR A 424 9.03 4.60 15.74
N VAL A 425 7.83 4.18 16.12
CA VAL A 425 6.58 4.92 15.91
C VAL A 425 5.93 5.23 17.25
N GLY A 426 5.09 6.25 17.25
CA GLY A 426 4.32 6.62 18.43
C GLY A 426 2.88 6.98 18.09
N VAL A 427 2.01 6.86 19.08
CA VAL A 427 0.64 7.34 19.00
C VAL A 427 0.22 7.91 20.36
N ARG A 428 -0.54 9.00 20.35
CA ARG A 428 -1.21 9.54 21.54
C ARG A 428 -2.65 9.94 21.26
N SER A 429 -3.45 10.00 22.30
CA SER A 429 -4.75 10.66 22.26
C SER A 429 -4.57 12.18 22.44
N LEU A 430 -5.31 12.97 21.66
CA LEU A 430 -5.41 14.42 21.87
C LEU A 430 -6.27 14.78 23.10
N ASP A 431 -6.97 13.80 23.66
CA ASP A 431 -7.83 13.95 24.85
C ASP A 431 -7.11 13.47 26.13
N SER A 432 -5.84 13.06 26.04
CA SER A 432 -5.09 12.61 27.22
C SER A 432 -4.75 13.79 28.12
N GLU A 433 -5.07 13.65 29.40
CA GLU A 433 -4.65 14.57 30.47
C GLU A 433 -3.33 14.14 31.12
N ILE A 434 -2.73 13.03 30.66
CA ILE A 434 -1.47 12.52 31.17
C ILE A 434 -0.34 13.39 30.63
N THR A 435 0.38 14.03 31.53
CA THR A 435 1.54 14.86 31.21
C THR A 435 2.84 14.16 31.57
N ARG A 436 3.83 14.31 30.71
CA ARG A 436 5.16 13.75 30.88
C ARG A 436 6.21 14.87 30.89
N VAL A 437 7.32 14.64 31.56
CA VAL A 437 8.40 15.62 31.63
C VAL A 437 9.63 15.05 30.95
N PRO A 438 10.07 15.61 29.81
CA PRO A 438 11.29 15.20 29.17
C PRO A 438 12.51 15.54 30.01
N VAL A 439 13.52 14.70 29.97
CA VAL A 439 14.80 14.97 30.63
C VAL A 439 15.94 14.86 29.62
N ILE A 440 16.56 15.96 29.29
CA ILE A 440 17.75 15.99 28.44
C ILE A 440 19.00 16.06 29.33
N VAL A 441 19.94 15.19 29.04
CA VAL A 441 21.25 15.16 29.69
C VAL A 441 22.31 15.33 28.60
N THR A 442 23.22 16.27 28.79
CA THR A 442 24.37 16.43 27.90
C THR A 442 25.37 15.30 28.10
N ALA A 443 26.15 15.01 27.04
CA ALA A 443 27.33 14.18 27.20
C ALA A 443 28.27 14.77 28.29
N PRO A 444 28.75 13.97 29.22
CA PRO A 444 29.42 14.42 30.43
C PRO A 444 30.89 14.86 30.18
N LYS A 445 31.15 15.79 29.31
CA LYS A 445 32.51 16.21 28.98
C LYS A 445 32.65 17.72 28.80
N PRO A 446 33.83 18.28 29.25
CA PRO A 446 34.14 19.66 28.92
C PRO A 446 34.23 19.83 27.41
N ALA A 447 34.00 21.03 26.94
CA ALA A 447 33.95 21.48 25.57
C ALA A 447 34.47 20.49 24.50
N LEU A 448 33.61 19.96 23.69
CA LEU A 448 33.98 19.06 22.59
C LEU A 448 34.79 19.81 21.54
N LYS A 449 35.87 19.21 21.05
CA LYS A 449 36.64 19.75 19.94
C LYS A 449 36.01 19.35 18.62
N ILE A 450 35.65 20.34 17.78
CA ILE A 450 35.07 20.14 16.45
C ILE A 450 35.95 20.88 15.45
N SER A 451 36.43 20.17 14.44
CA SER A 451 37.25 20.73 13.36
C SER A 451 36.44 20.74 12.06
N GLY A 452 35.87 21.92 11.74
CA GLY A 452 35.01 22.08 10.56
C GLY A 452 33.58 21.61 10.78
N GLU A 453 33.34 20.30 10.73
CA GLU A 453 32.03 19.68 10.98
C GLU A 453 32.15 18.64 12.10
N GLY A 454 31.07 18.42 12.82
CA GLY A 454 31.01 17.43 13.89
C GLY A 454 29.65 17.32 14.55
N THR A 455 29.56 16.43 15.53
CA THR A 455 28.31 16.10 16.22
C THR A 455 28.48 16.28 17.73
N VAL A 456 27.49 16.85 18.37
CA VAL A 456 27.29 16.82 19.82
C VAL A 456 26.17 15.85 20.14
N GLU A 457 26.45 14.86 20.97
CA GLU A 457 25.47 13.89 21.40
C GLU A 457 24.82 14.34 22.71
N PHE A 458 23.51 14.51 22.67
CA PHE A 458 22.69 14.68 23.86
C PHE A 458 21.97 13.36 24.16
N THR A 459 21.46 13.20 25.35
CA THR A 459 20.70 12.04 25.76
C THR A 459 19.31 12.48 26.22
N LEU A 460 18.28 11.95 25.66
CA LEU A 460 16.89 12.10 26.13
C LEU A 460 16.53 10.88 26.95
N SER A 461 15.89 11.08 28.08
CA SER A 461 15.28 10.03 28.91
C SER A 461 13.86 10.42 29.28
N GLY A 462 13.08 9.43 29.68
CA GLY A 462 11.66 9.59 30.00
C GLY A 462 10.81 8.60 29.21
N ASP A 463 9.54 8.89 29.09
CA ASP A 463 8.54 8.04 28.45
C ASP A 463 7.53 8.86 27.61
N ASP A 464 7.95 10.04 27.17
CA ASP A 464 7.16 10.94 26.34
C ASP A 464 7.74 11.09 24.93
N ILE A 465 6.90 11.50 24.00
CA ILE A 465 7.29 12.02 22.70
C ILE A 465 7.64 13.49 22.87
N CYS A 466 8.76 13.91 22.35
CA CYS A 466 9.26 15.26 22.50
C CYS A 466 9.54 15.90 21.15
N ARG A 467 9.13 17.17 21.03
CA ARG A 467 9.55 18.03 19.93
C ARG A 467 10.84 18.72 20.26
N LEU A 468 11.81 18.60 19.36
CA LEU A 468 13.18 19.05 19.55
C LEU A 468 13.44 20.34 18.76
N SER A 469 14.25 21.21 19.36
CA SER A 469 14.89 22.33 18.65
C SER A 469 16.31 22.52 19.11
N ALA A 470 17.18 22.93 18.21
CA ALA A 470 18.58 23.20 18.54
C ALA A 470 19.01 24.60 18.10
N GLU A 471 19.75 25.27 18.96
CA GLU A 471 20.28 26.59 18.68
C GLU A 471 21.79 26.60 18.93
N VAL A 472 22.54 27.41 18.18
CA VAL A 472 23.97 27.63 18.43
C VAL A 472 24.27 29.11 18.59
N GLN A 473 24.97 29.44 19.65
CA GLN A 473 25.50 30.79 19.90
C GLN A 473 27.01 30.79 19.66
N GLY A 474 27.42 31.44 18.58
CA GLY A 474 28.79 31.55 18.13
C GLY A 474 28.85 32.08 16.70
N LYS A 475 29.68 33.11 16.44
CA LYS A 475 29.84 33.68 15.10
C LYS A 475 30.34 32.60 14.13
N GLY A 476 29.64 32.39 13.01
CA GLY A 476 30.03 31.46 11.94
C GLY A 476 29.85 29.98 12.27
N TRP A 477 29.05 29.67 13.30
CA TRP A 477 28.59 28.31 13.59
C TRP A 477 27.17 28.12 13.13
N GLU A 478 26.89 26.97 12.57
CA GLU A 478 25.55 26.50 12.15
C GLU A 478 25.22 25.19 12.88
N VAL A 479 23.93 24.98 13.15
CA VAL A 479 23.41 23.78 13.81
C VAL A 479 22.29 23.15 12.95
N LYS A 480 22.25 21.83 12.95
CA LYS A 480 21.15 21.07 12.32
C LYS A 480 20.72 19.88 13.18
N LEU A 481 19.43 19.65 13.22
CA LEU A 481 18.81 18.41 13.67
C LEU A 481 18.39 17.57 12.44
N PHE A 482 18.45 16.26 12.55
CA PHE A 482 17.89 15.35 11.55
C PHE A 482 16.41 15.06 11.86
N ASN A 483 16.09 14.87 13.14
CA ASN A 483 14.72 14.62 13.59
C ASN A 483 14.27 15.78 14.49
N GLU A 484 13.06 16.28 14.24
CA GLU A 484 12.38 17.18 15.16
C GLU A 484 11.66 16.47 16.29
N LEU A 485 11.45 15.16 16.16
CA LEU A 485 10.77 14.34 17.14
C LEU A 485 11.73 13.30 17.70
N ALA A 486 11.58 12.99 18.96
CA ALA A 486 12.27 11.87 19.59
C ALA A 486 11.45 11.34 20.78
N ALA A 487 11.60 10.06 21.03
CA ALA A 487 11.06 9.43 22.23
C ALA A 487 11.96 8.28 22.68
N PRO A 488 12.23 8.14 23.99
CA PRO A 488 12.80 6.92 24.52
C PRO A 488 11.78 5.79 24.42
N ALA A 489 12.14 4.67 23.79
CA ALA A 489 11.31 3.48 23.77
C ALA A 489 11.63 2.61 25.01
N ASP A 490 10.60 1.99 25.59
CA ASP A 490 10.71 1.07 26.74
C ASP A 490 11.45 1.65 27.96
N GLY A 491 11.30 2.95 28.22
CA GLY A 491 11.97 3.63 29.32
C GLY A 491 13.50 3.72 29.17
N LYS A 492 14.03 3.41 27.99
CA LYS A 492 15.47 3.53 27.66
C LYS A 492 15.82 4.96 27.32
N LYS A 493 17.12 5.25 27.37
CA LYS A 493 17.66 6.51 26.90
C LYS A 493 17.85 6.47 25.39
N VAL A 494 17.58 7.59 24.72
CA VAL A 494 17.89 7.77 23.29
C VAL A 494 18.98 8.83 23.13
N THR A 495 19.93 8.56 22.24
CA THR A 495 20.98 9.51 21.87
C THR A 495 20.45 10.44 20.77
N LEU A 496 20.62 11.74 20.99
CA LEU A 496 20.18 12.80 20.08
C LEU A 496 21.41 13.49 19.49
N PRO A 497 21.78 13.16 18.24
CA PRO A 497 22.90 13.82 17.57
C PRO A 497 22.48 15.21 17.08
N VAL A 498 23.27 16.21 17.46
CA VAL A 498 23.14 17.60 16.98
C VAL A 498 24.33 17.92 16.11
N TYR A 499 24.12 18.17 14.85
CA TYR A 499 25.18 18.43 13.87
C TYR A 499 25.56 19.91 13.87
N LEU A 500 26.88 20.15 13.82
CA LEU A 500 27.48 21.48 13.83
C LEU A 500 28.40 21.64 12.64
N LYS A 501 28.39 22.84 12.09
CA LYS A 501 29.33 23.29 11.07
C LYS A 501 29.96 24.58 11.49
N ALA A 502 31.31 24.64 11.45
CA ALA A 502 32.10 25.82 11.72
C ALA A 502 32.62 26.38 10.39
N SER A 503 32.15 27.55 9.99
CA SER A 503 32.59 28.25 8.78
C SER A 503 34.00 28.87 8.97
N PRO A 504 34.78 29.14 7.91
CA PRO A 504 36.05 29.86 8.01
C PRO A 504 35.89 31.20 8.71
N GLY A 505 36.71 31.44 9.72
CA GLY A 505 36.64 32.69 10.52
C GLY A 505 35.59 32.70 11.62
N CYS A 506 35.04 31.54 11.97
CA CYS A 506 34.11 31.38 13.09
C CYS A 506 34.78 31.68 14.43
N SER A 507 33.99 31.90 15.48
CA SER A 507 34.46 32.02 16.84
C SER A 507 35.12 30.72 17.33
N LYS A 508 36.21 30.82 18.13
CA LYS A 508 36.92 29.65 18.68
C LYS A 508 36.08 28.79 19.62
N LYS A 509 34.96 29.31 20.10
CA LYS A 509 34.03 28.64 21.00
C LYS A 509 32.61 28.96 20.58
N ALA A 510 31.71 27.99 20.77
CA ALA A 510 30.28 28.19 20.65
C ALA A 510 29.54 27.40 21.74
N THR A 511 28.29 27.78 21.95
CA THR A 511 27.38 27.11 22.88
C THR A 511 26.22 26.56 22.09
N VAL A 512 25.96 25.27 22.25
CA VAL A 512 24.83 24.57 21.61
C VAL A 512 23.77 24.28 22.66
N THR A 513 22.57 24.71 22.43
CA THR A 513 21.42 24.44 23.31
C THR A 513 20.46 23.50 22.57
N LEU A 514 20.15 22.36 23.16
CA LEU A 514 19.07 21.48 22.73
C LEU A 514 17.88 21.68 23.67
N THR A 515 16.71 21.90 23.09
CA THR A 515 15.45 22.05 23.81
C THR A 515 14.54 20.90 23.40
N ALA A 516 13.88 20.23 24.36
CA ALA A 516 12.82 19.28 24.16
C ALA A 516 11.56 19.79 24.83
N VAL A 517 10.48 19.82 24.08
CA VAL A 517 9.13 20.16 24.52
C VAL A 517 8.29 18.91 24.51
N SER A 518 7.59 18.61 25.58
CA SER A 518 6.68 17.46 25.68
C SER A 518 5.52 17.60 24.71
N GLU A 519 5.21 16.56 23.96
CA GLU A 519 4.02 16.50 23.11
C GLU A 519 2.75 16.26 23.95
N SER A 520 2.86 15.68 25.15
CA SER A 520 1.73 15.51 26.05
C SER A 520 1.40 16.81 26.83
N ASP A 521 2.38 17.68 27.04
CA ASP A 521 2.20 18.97 27.73
C ASP A 521 3.23 20.00 27.24
N PRO A 522 2.86 20.91 26.33
CA PRO A 522 3.79 21.90 25.78
C PRO A 522 4.43 22.85 26.81
N ASP A 523 3.88 22.96 28.01
CA ASP A 523 4.46 23.75 29.10
C ASP A 523 5.65 23.03 29.78
N LYS A 524 5.79 21.74 29.54
CA LYS A 524 6.90 20.93 30.06
C LYS A 524 8.07 20.95 29.09
N ILE A 525 9.10 21.70 29.45
CA ILE A 525 10.28 21.95 28.62
C ILE A 525 11.53 21.50 29.37
N SER A 526 12.39 20.77 28.68
CA SER A 526 13.76 20.47 29.17
C SER A 526 14.77 21.05 28.22
N ARG A 527 15.87 21.61 28.79
CA ARG A 527 16.97 22.19 28.03
C ARG A 527 18.30 21.68 28.55
N ALA A 528 19.21 21.44 27.63
CA ALA A 528 20.58 21.11 27.96
C ALA A 528 21.53 21.89 27.05
N VAL A 529 22.71 22.23 27.63
CA VAL A 529 23.69 23.11 26.98
C VAL A 529 25.04 22.40 26.91
N ALA A 530 25.64 22.40 25.73
CA ALA A 530 26.98 21.90 25.49
C ALA A 530 27.88 23.00 24.95
N MET A 531 29.14 23.04 25.42
CA MET A 531 30.17 23.93 24.87
C MET A 531 30.97 23.17 23.81
N VAL A 532 31.25 23.84 22.69
CA VAL A 532 32.11 23.33 21.62
C VAL A 532 33.24 24.31 21.33
N ARG A 533 34.35 23.80 20.82
CA ARG A 533 35.51 24.59 20.42
C ARG A 533 36.12 24.04 19.14
N LEU A 534 36.80 24.89 18.38
CA LEU A 534 37.67 24.50 17.27
C LEU A 534 38.84 23.65 17.73
#